data_e41fffe06a7bcc18da6039bb7acd3597
#
_entry.id   e41fffe06a7bcc18da6039bb7acd3597
#
_cell.length_a   1.000
_cell.length_b   1.000
_cell.length_c   1.000
_cell.angle_alpha   90.00
_cell.angle_beta   90.00
_cell.angle_gamma   90.00
#
_symmetry.space_group_name_H-M   'P 1'
#
loop_
_entity.id
_entity.type
_entity.pdbx_description
1 polymer ?
#
loop_
_entity_poly.entity_id
_entity_poly.type
_entity_poly.pdbx_seq_one_letter_code
_entity_poly.pdbx_strand_id
1 'polypeptide(L)'
;VTVLSIERGNDGAILDKLGLKSNQFYYRIERVRETNGVTYIYQQSYIPEQYVNANYPNLEYYSSIYGRFKADYHIHMNDEPFEEINEIVFPTPKHVAEKLGIDPQFPSVHQVKTTHLESTGQILEYVESYKRGDFYKIKFIASDKSR
;
A
#
# COMPACT_ATOMS: atom_id res chain seq x y z
N VAL A 1 -1.06 5.39 12.42
CA VAL A 1 -0.60 5.64 11.04
C VAL A 1 -0.11 7.06 10.90
N THR A 2 1.07 7.22 10.33
CA THR A 2 1.63 8.52 10.01
C THR A 2 1.89 8.59 8.51
N VAL A 3 1.39 9.64 7.86
CA VAL A 3 1.67 9.93 6.45
C VAL A 3 2.96 10.73 6.40
N LEU A 4 3.97 10.20 5.70
CA LEU A 4 5.27 10.86 5.59
C LEU A 4 5.33 11.80 4.39
N SER A 5 4.73 11.42 3.26
CA SER A 5 4.73 12.24 2.05
C SER A 5 3.61 11.85 1.10
N ILE A 6 3.22 12.81 0.25
CA ILE A 6 2.30 12.60 -0.87
C ILE A 6 2.93 13.32 -2.06
N GLU A 7 3.23 12.56 -3.12
CA GLU A 7 3.89 13.09 -4.31
C GLU A 7 3.20 12.62 -5.59
N ARG A 8 3.00 13.56 -6.51
CA ARG A 8 2.52 13.26 -7.86
C ARG A 8 3.66 12.71 -8.69
N GLY A 9 3.45 11.63 -9.42
CA GLY A 9 4.51 10.99 -10.19
C GLY A 9 4.08 10.51 -11.56
N ASN A 10 5.08 10.21 -12.38
CA ASN A 10 4.92 9.76 -13.77
C ASN A 10 6.06 8.79 -14.14
N ASP A 11 6.54 8.00 -13.20
CA ASP A 11 7.58 6.99 -13.47
C ASP A 11 6.99 5.84 -14.30
N GLY A 12 7.65 5.49 -15.41
CA GLY A 12 7.13 4.50 -16.35
C GLY A 12 6.91 3.13 -15.74
N ALA A 13 7.78 2.66 -14.86
CA ALA A 13 7.63 1.37 -14.21
C ALA A 13 6.36 1.30 -13.34
N ILE A 14 6.06 2.38 -12.63
CA ILE A 14 4.85 2.46 -11.79
C ILE A 14 3.61 2.63 -12.67
N LEU A 15 3.68 3.44 -13.72
CA LEU A 15 2.56 3.57 -14.67
C LEU A 15 2.17 2.20 -15.24
N ASP A 16 3.16 1.37 -15.58
CA ASP A 16 2.91 0.01 -16.08
C ASP A 16 2.20 -0.85 -15.03
N LYS A 17 2.61 -0.75 -13.76
CA LYS A 17 1.96 -1.48 -12.66
C LYS A 17 0.51 -1.04 -12.45
N LEU A 18 0.20 0.20 -12.76
CA LEU A 18 -1.15 0.76 -12.63
C LEU A 18 -1.98 0.66 -13.92
N GLY A 19 -1.39 0.16 -15.00
CA GLY A 19 -2.06 0.11 -16.30
C GLY A 19 -2.34 1.48 -16.88
N LEU A 20 -1.53 2.48 -16.56
CA LEU A 20 -1.68 3.86 -17.01
C LEU A 20 -0.81 4.13 -18.25
N LYS A 21 -1.22 5.13 -19.03
CA LYS A 21 -0.49 5.58 -20.21
C LYS A 21 0.63 6.53 -19.83
N SER A 22 1.60 6.72 -20.73
CA SER A 22 2.78 7.58 -20.49
C SER A 22 2.46 9.04 -20.19
N ASN A 23 1.28 9.53 -20.59
CA ASN A 23 0.83 10.91 -20.34
C ASN A 23 -0.09 11.02 -19.12
N GLN A 24 -0.27 9.95 -18.36
CA GLN A 24 -1.07 9.93 -17.14
C GLN A 24 -0.18 9.99 -15.91
N PHE A 25 -0.80 10.26 -14.77
CA PHE A 25 -0.10 10.48 -13.50
C PHE A 25 -0.74 9.66 -12.39
N TYR A 26 0.04 9.43 -11.35
CA TYR A 26 -0.41 8.82 -10.11
C TYR A 26 0.06 9.67 -8.93
N TYR A 27 -0.44 9.36 -7.74
CA TYR A 27 0.09 9.88 -6.49
C TYR A 27 0.72 8.74 -5.70
N ARG A 28 1.89 9.00 -5.14
CA ARG A 28 2.60 8.10 -4.24
C ARG A 28 2.38 8.61 -2.82
N ILE A 29 1.79 7.77 -1.99
CA ILE A 29 1.52 8.09 -0.58
C ILE A 29 2.38 7.19 0.27
N GLU A 30 3.30 7.79 1.01
CA GLU A 30 4.24 7.10 1.88
C GLU A 30 3.74 7.16 3.32
N ARG A 31 3.59 6.00 3.97
CA ARG A 31 3.05 5.91 5.33
C ARG A 31 3.83 4.90 6.15
N VAL A 32 3.79 5.11 7.48
CA VAL A 32 4.28 4.13 8.46
C VAL A 32 3.17 3.81 9.45
N ARG A 33 3.20 2.59 9.97
CA ARG A 33 2.34 2.16 11.08
C ARG A 33 3.19 1.87 12.30
N GLU A 34 2.72 2.36 13.44
CA GLU A 34 3.41 2.22 14.72
C GLU A 34 2.48 1.65 15.77
N THR A 35 3.07 0.91 16.73
CA THR A 35 2.39 0.46 17.92
C THR A 35 3.37 0.51 19.09
N ASN A 36 2.95 1.12 20.19
CA ASN A 36 3.80 1.29 21.38
C ASN A 36 5.19 1.88 21.08
N GLY A 37 5.24 2.87 20.18
CA GLY A 37 6.48 3.52 19.77
C GLY A 37 7.35 2.74 18.80
N VAL A 38 6.88 1.58 18.32
CA VAL A 38 7.63 0.75 17.37
C VAL A 38 6.99 0.84 15.99
N THR A 39 7.77 1.25 14.99
CA THR A 39 7.34 1.23 13.60
C THR A 39 7.45 -0.19 13.06
N TYR A 40 6.33 -0.79 12.65
CA TYR A 40 6.32 -2.18 12.20
C TYR A 40 5.92 -2.37 10.74
N ILE A 41 5.40 -1.34 10.07
CA ILE A 41 5.11 -1.35 8.64
C ILE A 41 5.56 -0.04 8.02
N TYR A 42 6.24 -0.14 6.88
CA TYR A 42 6.55 0.96 5.97
C TYR A 42 5.86 0.67 4.65
N GLN A 43 5.07 1.62 4.15
CA GLN A 43 4.20 1.42 2.99
C GLN A 43 4.32 2.54 1.97
N GLN A 44 4.30 2.17 0.68
CA GLN A 44 4.18 3.11 -0.43
C GLN A 44 2.96 2.70 -1.26
N SER A 45 1.94 3.54 -1.27
CA SER A 45 0.72 3.32 -2.06
C SER A 45 0.73 4.20 -3.29
N TYR A 46 0.47 3.59 -4.44
CA TYR A 46 0.41 4.29 -5.72
C TYR A 46 -1.03 4.23 -6.22
N ILE A 47 -1.63 5.39 -6.45
CA ILE A 47 -3.04 5.53 -6.80
C ILE A 47 -3.17 6.38 -8.04
N PRO A 48 -3.93 5.94 -9.08
CA PRO A 48 -4.18 6.78 -10.25
C PRO A 48 -4.74 8.14 -9.85
N GLU A 49 -4.29 9.20 -10.52
CA GLU A 49 -4.64 10.58 -10.19
C GLU A 49 -6.16 10.82 -10.09
N GLN A 50 -6.95 10.12 -10.93
CA GLN A 50 -8.40 10.28 -10.92
C GLN A 50 -9.06 9.85 -9.60
N TYR A 51 -8.37 9.06 -8.78
CA TYR A 51 -8.86 8.60 -7.47
C TYR A 51 -8.21 9.32 -6.30
N VAL A 52 -7.57 10.45 -6.56
CA VAL A 52 -6.93 11.24 -5.52
C VAL A 52 -7.52 12.65 -5.51
N ASN A 53 -7.94 13.11 -4.35
CA ASN A 53 -8.34 14.49 -4.16
C ASN A 53 -7.08 15.35 -4.08
N ALA A 54 -6.75 16.03 -5.18
CA ALA A 54 -5.56 16.87 -5.26
C ALA A 54 -5.61 18.10 -4.33
N ASN A 55 -6.78 18.44 -3.83
CA ASN A 55 -6.99 19.56 -2.91
C ASN A 55 -7.03 19.12 -1.45
N TYR A 56 -6.34 18.01 -1.11
CA TYR A 56 -6.29 17.53 0.27
C TYR A 56 -5.70 18.62 1.18
N PRO A 57 -6.31 18.83 2.37
CA PRO A 57 -5.92 19.96 3.24
C PRO A 57 -4.60 19.78 3.97
N ASN A 58 -4.23 18.53 4.25
CA ASN A 58 -2.99 18.17 4.96
C ASN A 58 -2.67 16.69 4.71
N LEU A 59 -1.50 16.24 5.17
CA LEU A 59 -1.05 14.87 4.95
C LEU A 59 -1.98 13.84 5.60
N GLU A 60 -2.51 14.12 6.80
CA GLU A 60 -3.36 13.21 7.55
C GLU A 60 -4.68 12.87 6.83
N TYR A 61 -5.05 13.66 5.83
CA TYR A 61 -6.22 13.36 5.00
C TYR A 61 -6.14 11.95 4.41
N TYR A 62 -4.93 11.50 4.08
CA TYR A 62 -4.68 10.18 3.53
C TYR A 62 -4.13 9.17 4.55
N SER A 63 -4.34 9.39 5.83
CA SER A 63 -3.96 8.40 6.86
C SER A 63 -4.73 7.09 6.68
N SER A 64 -5.97 7.14 6.22
CA SER A 64 -6.77 5.98 5.83
C SER A 64 -7.12 6.05 4.35
N ILE A 65 -6.36 5.35 3.51
CA ILE A 65 -6.58 5.32 2.06
C ILE A 65 -7.94 4.71 1.74
N TYR A 66 -8.31 3.60 2.38
CA TYR A 66 -9.60 2.96 2.16
C TYR A 66 -10.76 3.87 2.57
N GLY A 67 -10.59 4.62 3.66
CA GLY A 67 -11.57 5.63 4.08
C GLY A 67 -11.75 6.73 3.04
N ARG A 68 -10.67 7.14 2.38
CA ARG A 68 -10.75 8.16 1.33
C ARG A 68 -11.43 7.64 0.06
N PHE A 69 -11.14 6.42 -0.35
CA PHE A 69 -11.85 5.81 -1.47
C PHE A 69 -13.36 5.77 -1.21
N LYS A 70 -13.76 5.38 -0.01
CA LYS A 70 -15.16 5.33 0.37
C LYS A 70 -15.80 6.71 0.41
N ALA A 71 -15.17 7.66 1.10
CA ALA A 71 -15.72 9.00 1.30
C ALA A 71 -15.74 9.83 0.02
N ASP A 72 -14.67 9.78 -0.77
CA ASP A 72 -14.48 10.66 -1.92
C ASP A 72 -15.03 10.06 -3.23
N TYR A 73 -15.03 8.74 -3.37
CA TYR A 73 -15.37 8.06 -4.64
C TYR A 73 -16.42 6.96 -4.51
N HIS A 74 -16.94 6.71 -3.32
CA HIS A 74 -17.92 5.65 -3.04
C HIS A 74 -17.44 4.25 -3.43
N ILE A 75 -16.13 4.03 -3.33
CA ILE A 75 -15.50 2.73 -3.62
C ILE A 75 -15.15 2.04 -2.29
N HIS A 76 -15.70 0.83 -2.11
CA HIS A 76 -15.43 -0.01 -0.94
C HIS A 76 -14.28 -0.96 -1.28
N MET A 77 -13.05 -0.54 -0.96
CA MET A 77 -11.83 -1.27 -1.33
C MET A 77 -11.80 -2.71 -0.83
N ASN A 78 -12.39 -2.98 0.33
CA ASN A 78 -12.45 -4.33 0.90
C ASN A 78 -13.31 -5.29 0.10
N ASP A 79 -14.20 -4.77 -0.75
CA ASP A 79 -15.10 -5.58 -1.57
C ASP A 79 -14.55 -5.79 -2.99
N GLU A 80 -13.43 -5.16 -3.32
CA GLU A 80 -12.84 -5.25 -4.64
C GLU A 80 -11.79 -6.37 -4.74
N PRO A 81 -11.68 -7.03 -5.90
CA PRO A 81 -10.70 -8.10 -6.08
C PRO A 81 -9.27 -7.58 -6.02
N PHE A 82 -8.38 -8.40 -5.50
CA PHE A 82 -6.97 -8.05 -5.41
C PHE A 82 -6.06 -9.26 -5.63
N GLU A 83 -4.82 -8.96 -5.98
CA GLU A 83 -3.72 -9.92 -6.04
C GLU A 83 -2.68 -9.47 -5.02
N GLU A 84 -2.15 -10.42 -4.25
CA GLU A 84 -1.21 -10.12 -3.19
C GLU A 84 -0.07 -11.14 -3.18
N ILE A 85 1.16 -10.64 -3.14
CA ILE A 85 2.37 -11.46 -3.08
C ILE A 85 3.12 -11.07 -1.81
N ASN A 86 3.49 -12.06 -1.00
CA ASN A 86 4.28 -11.86 0.21
C ASN A 86 5.57 -12.66 0.12
N GLU A 87 6.70 -12.02 0.35
CA GLU A 87 8.02 -12.64 0.30
C GLU A 87 8.84 -12.22 1.52
N ILE A 88 9.60 -13.18 2.06
CA ILE A 88 10.58 -12.88 3.09
C ILE A 88 11.80 -12.26 2.43
N VAL A 89 12.27 -11.15 2.97
CA VAL A 89 13.45 -10.43 2.47
C VAL A 89 14.53 -10.39 3.56
N PHE A 90 15.73 -10.80 3.17
CA PHE A 90 16.92 -10.77 4.03
C PHE A 90 18.17 -10.63 3.17
N PRO A 91 19.01 -9.63 3.41
CA PRO A 91 18.83 -8.52 4.36
C PRO A 91 17.72 -7.57 3.90
N THR A 92 17.15 -6.83 4.86
CA THR A 92 16.19 -5.78 4.55
C THR A 92 16.90 -4.63 3.84
N PRO A 93 16.32 -4.05 2.77
CA PRO A 93 16.91 -2.90 2.10
C PRO A 93 17.21 -1.77 3.09
N LYS A 94 18.37 -1.13 2.93
CA LYS A 94 18.87 -0.15 3.90
C LYS A 94 17.87 0.97 4.18
N HIS A 95 17.29 1.57 3.14
CA HIS A 95 16.34 2.66 3.31
C HIS A 95 15.05 2.23 4.03
N VAL A 96 14.63 0.98 3.82
CA VAL A 96 13.47 0.40 4.52
C VAL A 96 13.82 0.15 5.98
N ALA A 97 15.00 -0.40 6.24
CA ALA A 97 15.47 -0.65 7.60
C ALA A 97 15.52 0.65 8.42
N GLU A 98 15.96 1.75 7.81
CA GLU A 98 15.96 3.07 8.44
C GLU A 98 14.55 3.51 8.81
N LYS A 99 13.58 3.32 7.91
CA LYS A 99 12.16 3.67 8.17
C LYS A 99 11.54 2.81 9.26
N LEU A 100 11.91 1.54 9.31
CA LEU A 100 11.40 0.61 10.32
C LEU A 100 12.17 0.66 11.65
N GLY A 101 13.33 1.35 11.69
CA GLY A 101 14.17 1.42 12.87
C GLY A 101 14.79 0.08 13.23
N ILE A 102 15.16 -0.72 12.24
CA ILE A 102 15.79 -2.04 12.42
C ILE A 102 17.17 -2.08 11.74
N ASP A 103 18.00 -3.02 12.16
CA ASP A 103 19.24 -3.34 11.48
C ASP A 103 18.91 -4.01 10.13
N PRO A 104 19.63 -3.72 9.03
CA PRO A 104 19.42 -4.42 7.75
C PRO A 104 19.55 -5.94 7.84
N GLN A 105 20.29 -6.47 8.81
CA GLN A 105 20.40 -7.91 9.04
C GLN A 105 19.17 -8.52 9.70
N PHE A 106 18.14 -7.72 9.96
CA PHE A 106 16.87 -8.20 10.47
C PHE A 106 15.91 -8.47 9.30
N PRO A 107 15.20 -9.62 9.30
CA PRO A 107 14.31 -9.94 8.19
C PRO A 107 13.06 -9.07 8.18
N SER A 108 12.54 -8.86 6.98
CA SER A 108 11.26 -8.20 6.76
C SER A 108 10.42 -9.00 5.76
N VAL A 109 9.14 -8.68 5.68
CA VAL A 109 8.23 -9.26 4.68
C VAL A 109 7.87 -8.17 3.69
N HIS A 110 8.20 -8.40 2.43
CA HIS A 110 7.81 -7.53 1.33
C HIS A 110 6.47 -7.99 0.80
N GLN A 111 5.47 -7.13 0.85
CA GLN A 111 4.13 -7.39 0.35
C GLN A 111 3.83 -6.45 -0.81
N VAL A 112 3.37 -7.03 -1.91
CA VAL A 112 2.88 -6.29 -3.07
C VAL A 112 1.43 -6.65 -3.27
N LYS A 113 0.55 -5.64 -3.27
CA LYS A 113 -0.88 -5.82 -3.44
C LYS A 113 -1.41 -4.91 -4.53
N THR A 114 -2.14 -5.47 -5.48
CA THR A 114 -2.79 -4.73 -6.57
C THR A 114 -4.30 -4.94 -6.47
N THR A 115 -5.05 -3.88 -6.31
CA THR A 115 -6.52 -3.91 -6.20
C THR A 115 -7.16 -3.37 -7.47
N HIS A 116 -8.17 -4.07 -7.98
CA HIS A 116 -8.89 -3.71 -9.20
C HIS A 116 -10.33 -3.34 -8.87
N LEU A 117 -10.90 -2.45 -9.68
CA LEU A 117 -12.34 -2.23 -9.69
C LEU A 117 -12.97 -3.35 -10.52
N GLU A 118 -13.78 -4.19 -9.89
CA GLU A 118 -14.35 -5.38 -10.56
C GLU A 118 -15.17 -5.03 -11.80
N SER A 119 -15.94 -3.95 -11.75
CA SER A 119 -16.82 -3.56 -12.84
C SER A 119 -16.10 -3.19 -14.13
N THR A 120 -14.86 -2.69 -14.06
CA THR A 120 -14.11 -2.20 -15.23
C THR A 120 -12.76 -2.89 -15.42
N GLY A 121 -12.24 -3.55 -14.38
CA GLY A 121 -10.88 -4.10 -14.37
C GLY A 121 -9.80 -3.04 -14.13
N GLN A 122 -10.19 -1.78 -13.94
CA GLN A 122 -9.24 -0.71 -13.72
C GLN A 122 -8.52 -0.89 -12.37
N ILE A 123 -7.20 -0.66 -12.38
CA ILE A 123 -6.40 -0.73 -11.16
C ILE A 123 -6.65 0.51 -10.31
N LEU A 124 -7.02 0.28 -9.06
CA LEU A 124 -7.30 1.34 -8.08
C LEU A 124 -6.08 1.69 -7.25
N GLU A 125 -5.27 0.69 -6.91
CA GLU A 125 -4.11 0.89 -6.05
C GLU A 125 -3.09 -0.21 -6.26
N TYR A 126 -1.82 0.18 -6.28
CA TYR A 126 -0.66 -0.69 -6.23
C TYR A 126 0.12 -0.33 -4.97
N VAL A 127 0.29 -1.28 -4.04
CA VAL A 127 0.92 -1.03 -2.75
C VAL A 127 2.15 -1.91 -2.58
N GLU A 128 3.26 -1.29 -2.18
CA GLU A 128 4.43 -2.01 -1.68
C GLU A 128 4.54 -1.74 -0.18
N SER A 129 4.61 -2.81 0.61
CA SER A 129 4.77 -2.71 2.06
C SER A 129 5.95 -3.55 2.50
N TYR A 130 6.66 -3.05 3.51
CA TYR A 130 7.65 -3.83 4.23
C TYR A 130 7.21 -3.92 5.68
N LYS A 131 7.13 -5.14 6.19
CA LYS A 131 6.72 -5.42 7.57
C LYS A 131 7.88 -6.02 8.33
N ARG A 132 8.08 -5.60 9.57
CA ARG A 132 9.09 -6.21 10.44
C ARG A 132 8.78 -7.70 10.58
N GLY A 133 9.82 -8.54 10.45
CA GLY A 133 9.63 -9.99 10.49
C GLY A 133 9.05 -10.50 11.81
N ASP A 134 9.35 -9.83 12.92
CA ASP A 134 8.86 -10.20 14.26
C ASP A 134 7.41 -9.75 14.54
N PHE A 135 6.83 -8.94 13.63
CA PHE A 135 5.44 -8.48 13.73
C PHE A 135 4.52 -9.16 12.71
N TYR A 136 5.05 -10.08 11.91
CA TYR A 136 4.29 -10.70 10.84
C TYR A 136 3.87 -12.10 11.24
N LYS A 137 2.57 -12.34 11.20
CA LYS A 137 1.98 -13.64 11.47
C LYS A 137 0.81 -13.86 10.52
N ILE A 138 0.76 -15.03 9.89
CA ILE A 138 -0.35 -15.44 9.05
C ILE A 138 -1.12 -16.56 9.75
N LYS A 139 -2.45 -16.43 9.77
CA LYS A 139 -3.34 -17.47 10.25
C LYS A 139 -4.43 -17.68 9.22
N PHE A 140 -4.55 -18.91 8.73
CA PHE A 140 -5.64 -19.31 7.84
C PHE A 140 -6.60 -20.18 8.60
N ILE A 141 -7.89 -19.92 8.40
CA ILE A 141 -8.97 -20.75 8.95
C ILE A 141 -9.81 -21.20 7.75
N ALA A 142 -9.82 -22.50 7.50
CA ALA A 142 -10.67 -23.09 6.48
C ALA A 142 -12.02 -23.48 7.10
N SER A 143 -13.09 -23.19 6.38
CA SER A 143 -14.44 -23.57 6.79
C SER A 143 -14.97 -24.60 5.80
N ASP A 144 -15.55 -25.68 6.31
CA ASP A 144 -16.15 -26.74 5.49
C ASP A 144 -17.68 -26.74 5.56
N LYS A 145 -18.28 -25.57 5.72
CA LYS A 145 -19.73 -25.39 5.82
C LYS A 145 -20.50 -25.92 4.62
N SER A 146 -19.83 -26.07 3.49
CA SER A 146 -20.42 -26.55 2.25
C SER A 146 -20.63 -28.06 2.20
N ARG A 147 -20.23 -28.79 3.21
CA ARG A 147 -20.29 -30.25 3.24
C ARG A 147 -21.47 -30.78 3.98
#